data_009c7c06cce7b24526d43609df1e14fe
#
_entry.id   009c7c06cce7b24526d43609df1e14fe
#
_cell.length_a   1.000
_cell.length_b   1.000
_cell.length_c   1.000
_cell.angle_alpha   90.00
_cell.angle_beta   90.00
_cell.angle_gamma   90.00
#
_symmetry.space_group_name_H-M   'P 1'
#
loop_
_entity.id
_entity.type
_entity.pdbx_description
1 polymer ?
#
loop_
_entity_poly.entity_id
_entity_poly.type
_entity_poly.pdbx_seq_one_letter_code
_entity_poly.pdbx_strand_id
1 'polypeptide(L)'
;MRTTTDYKIKVRYFQRKPRSGFNFSIESIFDDVRKRLKDKIEYDIKICRFYNTGIFGKLYHIAEAGIKQSIHINHITGELHFLNFLMRKKTVILTIHDCGVIYRKKGLAKYIVNLLYLKWPVKKAKFITANSNKTKEEIIKYTNCNPQKITVIPVAVDRIYKPVPKAFNAESPNILHIGTGPNKNLARLIEALKGLDCRLTIIGGMNQNYLEALKKNSIQYINYYNLSQAVMFEQYQKCDILSFISTFEGFGMPIIEANSVERVVITSNLSSMPEVAGDAACLVNPYDVNDIKNGFNKIINDDG
;
A
#
# COMPACT_ATOMS: atom_id res chain seq x y z
N MET A 1 -19.99 40.43 -16.16
CA MET A 1 -19.16 39.22 -16.03
C MET A 1 -18.53 39.23 -14.63
N ARG A 2 -18.97 38.34 -13.73
CA ARG A 2 -18.31 38.16 -12.44
C ARG A 2 -17.04 37.32 -12.71
N THR A 3 -15.89 37.96 -12.58
CA THR A 3 -14.61 37.24 -12.49
C THR A 3 -14.68 36.34 -11.26
N THR A 4 -14.84 35.04 -11.46
CA THR A 4 -14.62 34.04 -10.41
C THR A 4 -13.14 34.12 -10.03
N THR A 5 -12.85 34.84 -8.95
CA THR A 5 -11.56 34.77 -8.27
C THR A 5 -11.35 33.28 -7.92
N ASP A 6 -10.40 32.65 -8.60
CA ASP A 6 -9.99 31.26 -8.36
C ASP A 6 -9.39 31.14 -6.95
N TYR A 7 -10.27 30.94 -5.96
CA TYR A 7 -9.87 30.87 -4.55
C TYR A 7 -9.29 29.47 -4.29
N LYS A 8 -7.97 29.37 -4.27
CA LYS A 8 -7.30 28.11 -3.93
C LYS A 8 -7.52 27.73 -2.47
N ILE A 9 -7.84 26.47 -2.23
CA ILE A 9 -8.02 25.92 -0.89
C ILE A 9 -6.65 25.76 -0.23
N LYS A 10 -6.45 26.33 0.97
CA LYS A 10 -5.18 26.22 1.70
C LYS A 10 -5.10 24.91 2.49
N VAL A 11 -4.08 24.10 2.22
CA VAL A 11 -3.88 22.78 2.83
C VAL A 11 -2.47 22.65 3.40
N ARG A 12 -2.37 22.29 4.68
CA ARG A 12 -1.11 21.90 5.32
C ARG A 12 -1.05 20.39 5.43
N TYR A 13 -0.06 19.78 4.76
CA TYR A 13 0.18 18.35 4.83
C TYR A 13 1.16 18.02 5.96
N PHE A 14 0.81 17.02 6.78
CA PHE A 14 1.69 16.45 7.78
C PHE A 14 2.16 15.08 7.30
N GLN A 15 3.45 14.95 7.05
CA GLN A 15 4.09 13.75 6.50
C GLN A 15 5.12 13.19 7.47
N ARG A 16 5.28 11.87 7.44
CA ARG A 16 6.36 11.20 8.16
C ARG A 16 7.71 11.59 7.57
N LYS A 17 8.78 11.43 8.37
CA LYS A 17 10.14 11.52 7.86
C LYS A 17 10.38 10.37 6.86
N PRO A 18 10.84 10.65 5.63
CA PRO A 18 11.16 9.62 4.65
C PRO A 18 12.20 8.64 5.21
N ARG A 19 12.01 7.35 4.93
CA ARG A 19 12.95 6.29 5.33
C ARG A 19 13.83 5.98 4.12
N SER A 20 15.15 6.15 4.23
CA SER A 20 16.09 5.73 3.18
C SER A 20 15.98 4.22 2.97
N GLY A 21 15.90 3.77 1.73
CA GLY A 21 15.88 2.35 1.37
C GLY A 21 14.56 1.60 1.59
N PHE A 22 13.47 2.28 1.96
CA PHE A 22 12.14 1.69 2.12
C PHE A 22 11.10 2.41 1.27
N ASN A 23 10.09 1.65 0.84
CA ASN A 23 9.00 2.10 -0.01
C ASN A 23 8.52 3.52 0.27
N PHE A 24 8.69 4.38 -0.71
CA PHE A 24 8.22 5.77 -0.74
C PHE A 24 6.73 5.87 -1.11
N SER A 25 5.97 4.79 -1.02
CA SER A 25 4.61 4.73 -1.57
C SER A 25 3.68 5.84 -1.05
N ILE A 26 3.70 6.14 0.25
CA ILE A 26 2.85 7.20 0.81
C ILE A 26 3.31 8.58 0.35
N GLU A 27 4.60 8.83 0.36
CA GLU A 27 5.19 10.08 -0.10
C GLU A 27 4.88 10.33 -1.58
N SER A 28 5.08 9.31 -2.43
CA SER A 28 4.80 9.37 -3.88
C SER A 28 3.32 9.57 -4.18
N ILE A 29 2.43 8.88 -3.46
CA ILE A 29 0.98 9.06 -3.59
C ILE A 29 0.60 10.53 -3.34
N PHE A 30 1.10 11.12 -2.26
CA PHE A 30 0.74 12.50 -1.94
C PHE A 30 1.47 13.53 -2.79
N ASP A 31 2.63 13.22 -3.34
CA ASP A 31 3.28 14.05 -4.36
C ASP A 31 2.44 14.10 -5.63
N ASP A 32 1.93 12.97 -6.10
CA ASP A 32 1.03 12.90 -7.25
C ASP A 32 -0.29 13.62 -6.98
N VAL A 33 -0.90 13.43 -5.80
CA VAL A 33 -2.12 14.15 -5.40
C VAL A 33 -1.91 15.67 -5.46
N ARG A 34 -0.81 16.19 -4.92
CA ARG A 34 -0.50 17.62 -4.95
C ARG A 34 -0.29 18.12 -6.39
N LYS A 35 0.43 17.37 -7.22
CA LYS A 35 0.62 17.70 -8.64
C LYS A 35 -0.72 17.79 -9.39
N ARG A 36 -1.64 16.85 -9.15
CA ARG A 36 -2.98 16.86 -9.78
C ARG A 36 -3.87 18.00 -9.29
N LEU A 37 -3.68 18.44 -8.05
CA LEU A 37 -4.48 19.48 -7.44
C LEU A 37 -3.84 20.89 -7.49
N LYS A 38 -2.71 21.08 -8.18
CA LYS A 38 -1.91 22.31 -8.19
C LYS A 38 -2.70 23.59 -8.50
N ASP A 39 -3.74 23.47 -9.33
CA ASP A 39 -4.58 24.59 -9.72
C ASP A 39 -5.74 24.86 -8.73
N LYS A 40 -6.06 23.90 -7.85
CA LYS A 40 -7.17 23.95 -6.89
C LYS A 40 -6.73 24.25 -5.45
N ILE A 41 -5.46 23.93 -5.11
CA ILE A 41 -4.94 24.06 -3.75
C ILE A 41 -3.66 24.90 -3.72
N GLU A 42 -3.50 25.64 -2.62
CA GLU A 42 -2.23 26.18 -2.14
C GLU A 42 -1.79 25.32 -0.95
N TYR A 43 -0.56 24.83 -0.92
CA TYR A 43 -0.16 23.90 0.13
C TYR A 43 1.24 24.16 0.68
N ASP A 44 1.45 23.74 1.92
CA ASP A 44 2.75 23.54 2.53
C ASP A 44 2.86 22.15 3.17
N ILE A 45 4.09 21.68 3.40
CA ILE A 45 4.37 20.35 3.92
C ILE A 45 5.14 20.48 5.22
N LYS A 46 4.65 19.83 6.27
CA LYS A 46 5.35 19.66 7.55
C LYS A 46 5.80 18.21 7.67
N ILE A 47 7.10 17.99 7.52
CA ILE A 47 7.73 16.68 7.69
C ILE A 47 8.10 16.52 9.15
N CYS A 48 7.76 15.35 9.75
CA CYS A 48 8.17 15.01 11.11
C CYS A 48 9.69 15.01 11.24
N ARG A 49 10.20 15.67 12.28
CA ARG A 49 11.65 15.82 12.52
C ARG A 49 12.34 14.49 12.80
N PHE A 50 11.69 13.61 13.56
CA PHE A 50 12.20 12.30 13.96
C PHE A 50 11.43 11.17 13.32
N TYR A 51 12.03 9.98 13.29
CA TYR A 51 11.29 8.77 12.97
C TYR A 51 10.24 8.49 14.04
N ASN A 52 9.14 7.86 13.66
CA ASN A 52 8.01 7.58 14.55
C ASN A 52 8.31 6.40 15.51
N THR A 53 9.48 6.42 16.14
CA THR A 53 9.96 5.43 17.13
C THR A 53 9.99 6.06 18.51
N GLY A 54 9.55 5.28 19.51
CA GLY A 54 9.54 5.73 20.90
C GLY A 54 8.38 6.68 21.28
N ILE A 55 8.14 6.82 22.57
CA ILE A 55 7.05 7.62 23.12
C ILE A 55 7.36 9.12 23.09
N PHE A 56 8.59 9.51 23.41
CA PHE A 56 9.00 10.91 23.47
C PHE A 56 8.93 11.60 22.11
N GLY A 57 9.37 10.91 21.03
CA GLY A 57 9.26 11.43 19.67
C GLY A 57 7.79 11.66 19.27
N LYS A 58 6.89 10.75 19.65
CA LYS A 58 5.45 10.92 19.38
C LYS A 58 4.85 12.09 20.15
N LEU A 59 5.18 12.25 21.44
CA LEU A 59 4.69 13.39 22.24
C LEU A 59 5.20 14.72 21.67
N TYR A 60 6.47 14.78 21.29
CA TYR A 60 7.02 15.94 20.59
C TYR A 60 6.23 16.28 19.33
N HIS A 61 6.00 15.30 18.45
CA HIS A 61 5.27 15.50 17.19
C HIS A 61 3.81 15.90 17.42
N ILE A 62 3.14 15.38 18.46
CA ILE A 62 1.77 15.79 18.83
C ILE A 62 1.77 17.27 19.23
N ALA A 63 2.70 17.70 20.08
CA ALA A 63 2.81 19.09 20.51
C ALA A 63 3.17 20.01 19.33
N GLU A 64 4.18 19.62 18.53
CA GLU A 64 4.58 20.37 17.34
C GLU A 64 3.42 20.52 16.33
N ALA A 65 2.67 19.45 16.07
CA ALA A 65 1.53 19.48 15.17
C ALA A 65 0.40 20.37 15.70
N GLY A 66 0.14 20.34 17.01
CA GLY A 66 -0.82 21.24 17.68
C GLY A 66 -0.47 22.71 17.53
N ILE A 67 0.82 23.06 17.66
CA ILE A 67 1.31 24.44 17.51
C ILE A 67 1.34 24.87 16.05
N LYS A 68 1.85 23.99 15.16
CA LYS A 68 2.05 24.31 13.73
C LYS A 68 0.83 24.04 12.86
N GLN A 69 -0.32 23.67 13.41
CA GLN A 69 -1.54 23.46 12.60
C GLN A 69 -1.98 24.73 11.88
N SER A 70 -2.53 24.58 10.68
CA SER A 70 -3.18 25.65 9.92
C SER A 70 -4.58 25.94 10.49
N ILE A 71 -5.04 27.18 10.34
CA ILE A 71 -6.45 27.54 10.60
C ILE A 71 -7.39 26.97 9.51
N HIS A 72 -6.84 26.62 8.35
CA HIS A 72 -7.55 26.03 7.21
C HIS A 72 -7.57 24.51 7.30
N ILE A 73 -7.10 23.79 6.29
CA ILE A 73 -7.08 22.32 6.26
C ILE A 73 -5.72 21.81 6.75
N ASN A 74 -5.76 20.80 7.62
CA ASN A 74 -4.61 20.02 8.06
C ASN A 74 -4.81 18.56 7.62
N HIS A 75 -4.03 18.11 6.68
CA HIS A 75 -4.12 16.78 6.13
C HIS A 75 -3.00 15.88 6.66
N ILE A 76 -3.34 14.88 7.45
CA ILE A 76 -2.40 13.87 7.95
C ILE A 76 -2.38 12.73 6.93
N THR A 77 -1.23 12.49 6.28
CA THR A 77 -1.11 11.65 5.09
C THR A 77 -0.99 10.14 5.35
N GLY A 78 -1.03 9.72 6.61
CA GLY A 78 -0.99 8.31 7.02
C GLY A 78 0.13 8.00 8.02
N GLU A 79 0.07 6.86 8.67
CA GLU A 79 0.97 6.35 9.73
C GLU A 79 1.17 7.26 10.97
N LEU A 80 0.75 8.50 10.90
CA LEU A 80 0.91 9.54 11.93
C LEU A 80 -0.43 9.92 12.58
N HIS A 81 -1.36 8.99 12.69
CA HIS A 81 -2.74 9.24 13.10
C HIS A 81 -2.83 10.04 14.41
N PHE A 82 -1.91 9.81 15.36
CA PHE A 82 -1.86 10.45 16.67
C PHE A 82 -1.55 11.97 16.63
N LEU A 83 -1.07 12.51 15.52
CA LEU A 83 -0.76 13.94 15.40
C LEU A 83 -1.96 14.84 15.69
N ASN A 84 -3.18 14.36 15.41
CA ASN A 84 -4.38 15.18 15.59
C ASN A 84 -4.86 15.31 17.05
N PHE A 85 -4.16 14.73 18.02
CA PHE A 85 -4.60 14.77 19.42
C PHE A 85 -4.75 16.19 19.97
N LEU A 86 -3.87 17.11 19.57
CA LEU A 86 -3.92 18.53 19.95
C LEU A 86 -4.36 19.45 18.80
N MET A 87 -4.78 18.88 17.66
CA MET A 87 -5.29 19.67 16.54
C MET A 87 -6.77 20.01 16.69
N ARG A 88 -7.19 21.08 16.01
CA ARG A 88 -8.60 21.51 15.92
C ARG A 88 -9.38 20.53 15.03
N LYS A 89 -10.30 19.77 15.62
CA LYS A 89 -11.08 18.73 14.91
C LYS A 89 -11.67 19.19 13.58
N LYS A 90 -12.21 20.43 13.53
CA LYS A 90 -12.91 20.97 12.35
C LYS A 90 -12.03 21.15 11.12
N THR A 91 -10.69 21.13 11.26
CA THR A 91 -9.74 21.37 10.19
C THR A 91 -8.97 20.13 9.76
N VAL A 92 -9.18 18.98 10.42
CA VAL A 92 -8.36 17.77 10.20
C VAL A 92 -8.99 16.82 9.19
N ILE A 93 -8.24 16.50 8.16
CA ILE A 93 -8.44 15.34 7.28
C ILE A 93 -7.39 14.28 7.67
N LEU A 94 -7.83 13.04 7.87
CA LEU A 94 -6.96 11.91 8.23
C LEU A 94 -7.05 10.83 7.16
N THR A 95 -5.95 10.54 6.46
CA THR A 95 -5.86 9.39 5.59
C THR A 95 -5.42 8.17 6.38
N ILE A 96 -6.14 7.06 6.23
CA ILE A 96 -5.82 5.75 6.81
C ILE A 96 -5.64 4.77 5.65
N HIS A 97 -4.41 4.28 5.46
CA HIS A 97 -4.08 3.37 4.38
C HIS A 97 -4.42 1.92 4.68
N ASP A 98 -4.30 1.51 5.95
CA ASP A 98 -4.66 0.19 6.45
C ASP A 98 -4.83 0.18 7.97
N CYS A 99 -5.32 -0.92 8.49
CA CYS A 99 -5.43 -1.20 9.91
C CYS A 99 -4.42 -2.26 10.41
N GLY A 100 -3.37 -2.54 9.64
CA GLY A 100 -2.40 -3.60 9.88
C GLY A 100 -1.70 -3.54 11.22
N VAL A 101 -1.52 -2.34 11.77
CA VAL A 101 -0.93 -2.14 13.12
C VAL A 101 -1.73 -2.89 14.20
N ILE A 102 -3.05 -3.07 14.03
CA ILE A 102 -3.92 -3.75 15.00
C ILE A 102 -3.77 -5.28 14.90
N TYR A 103 -3.60 -5.81 13.69
CA TYR A 103 -3.43 -7.25 13.47
C TYR A 103 -2.14 -7.80 14.09
N ARG A 104 -1.10 -6.97 14.16
CA ARG A 104 0.21 -7.35 14.73
C ARG A 104 0.23 -7.43 16.26
N LYS A 105 -0.86 -7.06 16.95
CA LYS A 105 -0.93 -7.01 18.41
C LYS A 105 -2.01 -7.95 18.95
N LYS A 106 -1.81 -8.46 20.16
CA LYS A 106 -2.76 -9.32 20.88
C LYS A 106 -3.07 -8.75 22.26
N GLY A 107 -4.17 -9.20 22.87
CA GLY A 107 -4.57 -8.86 24.25
C GLY A 107 -4.66 -7.35 24.50
N LEU A 108 -4.21 -6.91 25.67
CA LEU A 108 -4.23 -5.52 26.13
C LEU A 108 -3.47 -4.57 25.20
N ALA A 109 -2.34 -5.02 24.63
CA ALA A 109 -1.56 -4.21 23.69
C ALA A 109 -2.37 -3.89 22.42
N LYS A 110 -3.20 -4.83 21.92
CA LYS A 110 -4.10 -4.58 20.80
C LYS A 110 -5.13 -3.51 21.14
N TYR A 111 -5.71 -3.58 22.34
CA TYR A 111 -6.69 -2.60 22.81
C TYR A 111 -6.09 -1.18 22.88
N ILE A 112 -4.91 -1.03 23.51
CA ILE A 112 -4.21 0.25 23.64
C ILE A 112 -3.85 0.82 22.26
N VAL A 113 -3.29 -0.01 21.36
CA VAL A 113 -2.94 0.42 20.01
C VAL A 113 -4.19 0.84 19.24
N ASN A 114 -5.28 0.08 19.31
CA ASN A 114 -6.55 0.46 18.69
C ASN A 114 -7.05 1.82 19.22
N LEU A 115 -7.00 2.02 20.53
CA LEU A 115 -7.45 3.27 21.15
C LEU A 115 -6.63 4.47 20.66
N LEU A 116 -5.30 4.36 20.69
CA LEU A 116 -4.39 5.47 20.41
C LEU A 116 -4.12 5.70 18.92
N TYR A 117 -4.13 4.65 18.10
CA TYR A 117 -3.81 4.75 16.67
C TYR A 117 -5.03 4.85 15.75
N LEU A 118 -6.20 4.36 16.21
CA LEU A 118 -7.41 4.42 15.41
C LEU A 118 -8.54 5.19 16.11
N LYS A 119 -9.03 4.69 17.25
CA LYS A 119 -10.28 5.17 17.83
C LYS A 119 -10.25 6.66 18.16
N TRP A 120 -9.22 7.14 18.86
CA TRP A 120 -9.07 8.55 19.19
C TRP A 120 -8.75 9.43 17.97
N PRO A 121 -7.79 9.10 17.09
CA PRO A 121 -7.56 9.85 15.87
C PRO A 121 -8.80 9.97 14.99
N VAL A 122 -9.52 8.87 14.78
CA VAL A 122 -10.78 8.86 14.03
C VAL A 122 -11.82 9.79 14.68
N LYS A 123 -11.98 9.74 16.00
CA LYS A 123 -12.88 10.64 16.74
C LYS A 123 -12.49 12.10 16.56
N LYS A 124 -11.18 12.42 16.56
CA LYS A 124 -10.61 13.77 16.47
C LYS A 124 -10.51 14.32 15.03
N ALA A 125 -10.59 13.52 13.98
CA ALA A 125 -10.65 14.01 12.61
C ALA A 125 -12.06 14.52 12.26
N LYS A 126 -12.16 15.49 11.33
CA LYS A 126 -13.44 15.90 10.72
C LYS A 126 -13.82 14.96 9.61
N PHE A 127 -12.89 14.70 8.70
CA PHE A 127 -13.04 13.80 7.57
C PHE A 127 -11.94 12.72 7.62
N ILE A 128 -12.26 11.54 7.13
CA ILE A 128 -11.34 10.43 6.99
C ILE A 128 -11.35 10.01 5.53
N THR A 129 -10.17 9.74 4.98
CA THR A 129 -10.05 9.08 3.69
C THR A 129 -9.45 7.70 3.88
N ALA A 130 -10.00 6.72 3.19
CA ALA A 130 -9.48 5.36 3.09
C ALA A 130 -9.20 5.04 1.61
N ASN A 131 -8.24 4.18 1.34
CA ASN A 131 -7.86 3.83 -0.03
C ASN A 131 -8.69 2.67 -0.62
N SER A 132 -9.46 1.94 0.21
CA SER A 132 -10.32 0.83 -0.22
C SER A 132 -11.57 0.73 0.65
N ASN A 133 -12.61 0.09 0.13
CA ASN A 133 -13.80 -0.24 0.91
C ASN A 133 -13.45 -1.17 2.07
N LYS A 134 -12.51 -2.11 1.85
CA LYS A 134 -12.00 -2.97 2.91
C LYS A 134 -11.39 -2.19 4.07
N THR A 135 -10.54 -1.20 3.78
CA THR A 135 -9.99 -0.31 4.82
C THR A 135 -11.09 0.48 5.53
N LYS A 136 -12.10 0.98 4.81
CA LYS A 136 -13.27 1.64 5.40
C LYS A 136 -14.05 0.74 6.36
N GLU A 137 -14.34 -0.51 5.97
CA GLU A 137 -14.99 -1.51 6.81
C GLU A 137 -14.21 -1.77 8.10
N GLU A 138 -12.89 -1.90 7.99
CA GLU A 138 -12.02 -2.11 9.15
C GLU A 138 -11.99 -0.91 10.09
N ILE A 139 -11.92 0.31 9.56
CA ILE A 139 -12.02 1.52 10.38
C ILE A 139 -13.34 1.53 11.16
N ILE A 140 -14.47 1.26 10.51
CA ILE A 140 -15.79 1.18 11.16
C ILE A 140 -15.79 0.10 12.23
N LYS A 141 -15.33 -1.11 11.90
CA LYS A 141 -15.25 -2.26 12.82
C LYS A 141 -14.49 -1.94 14.10
N TYR A 142 -13.33 -1.28 13.98
CA TYR A 142 -12.45 -1.01 15.12
C TYR A 142 -12.81 0.25 15.91
N THR A 143 -13.54 1.19 15.31
CA THR A 143 -13.79 2.50 15.95
C THR A 143 -15.25 2.80 16.23
N ASN A 144 -16.19 2.08 15.62
CA ASN A 144 -17.63 2.36 15.61
C ASN A 144 -17.94 3.80 15.14
N CYS A 145 -17.16 4.35 14.22
CA CYS A 145 -17.41 5.69 13.70
C CYS A 145 -18.55 5.68 12.67
N ASN A 146 -19.21 6.85 12.49
CA ASN A 146 -20.20 7.02 11.44
C ASN A 146 -19.57 6.77 10.06
N PRO A 147 -20.11 5.85 9.24
CA PRO A 147 -19.61 5.55 7.89
C PRO A 147 -19.56 6.75 6.95
N GLN A 148 -20.46 7.73 7.12
CA GLN A 148 -20.50 8.98 6.33
C GLN A 148 -19.28 9.88 6.56
N LYS A 149 -18.52 9.66 7.62
CA LYS A 149 -17.28 10.37 7.92
C LYS A 149 -16.11 9.89 7.06
N ILE A 150 -16.24 8.72 6.43
CA ILE A 150 -15.17 8.06 5.68
C ILE A 150 -15.50 8.09 4.19
N THR A 151 -14.64 8.73 3.43
CA THR A 151 -14.67 8.72 1.97
C THR A 151 -13.60 7.75 1.45
N VAL A 152 -14.00 6.81 0.61
CA VAL A 152 -13.05 5.93 -0.08
C VAL A 152 -12.51 6.68 -1.30
N ILE A 153 -11.19 6.80 -1.38
CA ILE A 153 -10.46 7.41 -2.49
C ILE A 153 -9.38 6.43 -2.89
N PRO A 154 -9.60 5.61 -3.94
CA PRO A 154 -8.59 4.68 -4.44
C PRO A 154 -7.29 5.39 -4.82
N VAL A 155 -6.18 4.69 -4.68
CA VAL A 155 -4.89 5.24 -5.08
C VAL A 155 -4.77 5.18 -6.59
N ALA A 156 -4.35 6.28 -7.20
CA ALA A 156 -4.07 6.32 -8.63
C ALA A 156 -2.68 5.72 -8.91
N VAL A 157 -2.57 5.02 -10.03
CA VAL A 157 -1.27 4.55 -10.53
C VAL A 157 -0.42 5.72 -11.02
N ASP A 158 0.89 5.63 -10.82
CA ASP A 158 1.82 6.62 -11.33
C ASP A 158 1.87 6.56 -12.88
N ARG A 159 1.99 7.72 -13.52
CA ARG A 159 2.00 7.86 -14.99
C ARG A 159 3.18 7.18 -15.68
N ILE A 160 4.20 6.78 -14.95
CA ILE A 160 5.32 5.99 -15.48
C ILE A 160 4.84 4.60 -15.92
N TYR A 161 3.87 4.02 -15.20
CA TYR A 161 3.27 2.72 -15.54
C TYR A 161 2.27 2.92 -16.67
N LYS A 162 2.69 2.60 -17.86
CA LYS A 162 1.91 2.70 -19.10
C LYS A 162 1.99 1.39 -19.89
N PRO A 163 1.06 1.11 -20.77
CA PRO A 163 1.07 -0.08 -21.61
C PRO A 163 2.39 -0.32 -22.31
N VAL A 164 2.91 -1.53 -22.21
CA VAL A 164 4.11 -2.00 -22.89
C VAL A 164 3.83 -3.39 -23.44
N PRO A 165 3.51 -3.53 -24.73
CA PRO A 165 3.24 -4.81 -25.34
C PRO A 165 4.38 -5.81 -25.12
N LYS A 166 4.03 -7.03 -24.74
CA LYS A 166 4.97 -8.14 -24.56
C LYS A 166 4.25 -9.45 -24.83
N ALA A 167 4.83 -10.29 -25.65
CA ALA A 167 4.34 -11.66 -25.83
C ALA A 167 4.51 -12.45 -24.50
N PHE A 168 3.47 -13.17 -24.12
CA PHE A 168 3.52 -14.03 -22.94
C PHE A 168 4.42 -15.24 -23.19
N ASN A 169 5.33 -15.53 -22.27
CA ASN A 169 6.19 -16.71 -22.34
C ASN A 169 5.58 -17.86 -21.52
N ALA A 170 4.78 -18.69 -22.16
CA ALA A 170 4.13 -19.82 -21.50
C ALA A 170 5.12 -20.96 -21.13
N GLU A 171 6.22 -21.13 -21.86
CA GLU A 171 7.18 -22.23 -21.59
C GLU A 171 7.95 -21.99 -20.29
N SER A 172 8.42 -20.78 -20.03
CA SER A 172 9.17 -20.42 -18.82
C SER A 172 8.88 -18.96 -18.40
N PRO A 173 7.68 -18.69 -17.83
CA PRO A 173 7.27 -17.33 -17.49
C PRO A 173 8.16 -16.71 -16.41
N ASN A 174 8.43 -15.39 -16.57
CA ASN A 174 9.08 -14.60 -15.54
C ASN A 174 8.00 -14.08 -14.56
N ILE A 175 8.04 -14.58 -13.34
CA ILE A 175 7.11 -14.23 -12.26
C ILE A 175 7.75 -13.14 -11.39
N LEU A 176 7.10 -11.98 -11.30
CA LEU A 176 7.53 -10.88 -10.43
C LEU A 176 6.84 -10.98 -9.08
N HIS A 177 7.63 -10.97 -8.00
CA HIS A 177 7.11 -10.90 -6.62
C HIS A 177 7.71 -9.71 -5.87
N ILE A 178 6.84 -8.88 -5.27
CA ILE A 178 7.24 -7.62 -4.64
C ILE A 178 7.00 -7.65 -3.13
N GLY A 179 8.10 -7.53 -2.40
CA GLY A 179 8.13 -7.52 -0.94
C GLY A 179 8.38 -8.91 -0.34
N THR A 180 9.09 -8.92 0.79
CA THR A 180 9.48 -10.15 1.51
C THR A 180 9.01 -10.15 2.96
N GLY A 181 8.16 -9.18 3.34
CA GLY A 181 7.53 -9.15 4.65
C GLY A 181 6.58 -10.34 4.87
N PRO A 182 6.27 -10.71 6.13
CA PRO A 182 5.45 -11.88 6.43
C PRO A 182 4.08 -11.90 5.72
N ASN A 183 3.47 -10.74 5.52
CA ASN A 183 2.19 -10.64 4.81
C ASN A 183 2.31 -10.83 3.29
N LYS A 184 3.53 -10.73 2.72
CA LYS A 184 3.75 -10.90 1.27
C LYS A 184 3.74 -12.35 0.81
N ASN A 185 3.83 -13.29 1.74
CA ASN A 185 3.56 -14.71 1.53
C ASN A 185 4.58 -15.45 0.61
N LEU A 186 5.81 -14.94 0.55
CA LEU A 186 6.86 -15.50 -0.34
C LEU A 186 7.11 -16.97 -0.06
N ALA A 187 7.03 -17.44 1.18
CA ALA A 187 7.28 -18.85 1.51
C ALA A 187 6.30 -19.78 0.79
N ARG A 188 4.98 -19.48 0.81
CA ARG A 188 3.98 -20.29 0.09
C ARG A 188 4.08 -20.15 -1.42
N LEU A 189 4.49 -18.98 -1.92
CA LEU A 189 4.78 -18.80 -3.34
C LEU A 189 5.89 -19.78 -3.78
N ILE A 190 7.03 -19.80 -3.08
CA ILE A 190 8.15 -20.70 -3.39
C ILE A 190 7.70 -22.16 -3.41
N GLU A 191 6.86 -22.55 -2.45
CA GLU A 191 6.33 -23.91 -2.37
C GLU A 191 5.37 -24.24 -3.53
N ALA A 192 4.51 -23.30 -3.90
CA ALA A 192 3.56 -23.46 -5.01
C ALA A 192 4.25 -23.56 -6.37
N LEU A 193 5.36 -22.85 -6.56
CA LEU A 193 6.13 -22.88 -7.81
C LEU A 193 6.97 -24.15 -7.99
N LYS A 194 7.06 -25.03 -6.99
CA LYS A 194 7.81 -26.27 -7.10
C LYS A 194 7.33 -27.12 -8.28
N GLY A 195 8.28 -27.46 -9.17
CA GLY A 195 8.04 -28.27 -10.37
C GLY A 195 7.39 -27.51 -11.53
N LEU A 196 7.21 -26.19 -11.44
CA LEU A 196 6.87 -25.34 -12.58
C LEU A 196 8.16 -24.83 -13.23
N ASP A 197 8.24 -24.88 -14.55
CA ASP A 197 9.33 -24.23 -15.28
C ASP A 197 9.05 -22.74 -15.35
N CYS A 198 9.75 -21.97 -14.50
CA CYS A 198 9.56 -20.52 -14.40
C CYS A 198 10.81 -19.86 -13.80
N ARG A 199 10.93 -18.57 -14.00
CA ARG A 199 11.93 -17.73 -13.32
C ARG A 199 11.23 -16.79 -12.33
N LEU A 200 11.70 -16.74 -11.07
CA LEU A 200 11.16 -15.90 -10.04
C LEU A 200 12.02 -14.64 -9.84
N THR A 201 11.49 -13.46 -10.15
CA THR A 201 12.11 -12.18 -9.81
C THR A 201 11.55 -11.70 -8.49
N ILE A 202 12.39 -11.56 -7.47
CA ILE A 202 12.00 -11.14 -6.11
C ILE A 202 12.53 -9.73 -5.85
N ILE A 203 11.63 -8.82 -5.46
CA ILE A 203 12.01 -7.47 -5.02
C ILE A 203 11.88 -7.38 -3.50
N GLY A 204 13.00 -7.29 -2.80
CA GLY A 204 13.01 -7.15 -1.34
C GLY A 204 14.20 -7.82 -0.67
N GLY A 205 14.40 -7.57 0.62
CA GLY A 205 15.46 -8.18 1.40
C GLY A 205 15.19 -9.67 1.66
N MET A 206 16.15 -10.52 1.36
CA MET A 206 16.07 -11.96 1.58
C MET A 206 16.63 -12.35 2.94
N ASN A 207 16.06 -13.36 3.56
CA ASN A 207 16.59 -14.00 4.75
C ASN A 207 17.02 -15.45 4.44
N GLN A 208 17.75 -16.06 5.36
CA GLN A 208 18.29 -17.40 5.18
C GLN A 208 17.20 -18.46 4.89
N ASN A 209 16.05 -18.37 5.55
CA ASN A 209 14.94 -19.33 5.36
C ASN A 209 14.39 -19.29 3.93
N TYR A 210 14.30 -18.09 3.31
CA TYR A 210 13.88 -17.98 1.91
C TYR A 210 14.93 -18.54 0.96
N LEU A 211 16.22 -18.32 1.20
CA LEU A 211 17.31 -18.86 0.38
C LEU A 211 17.30 -20.39 0.41
N GLU A 212 17.15 -20.97 1.59
CA GLU A 212 17.04 -22.42 1.77
C GLU A 212 15.79 -23.00 1.09
N ALA A 213 14.64 -22.33 1.20
CA ALA A 213 13.41 -22.74 0.55
C ALA A 213 13.54 -22.73 -0.99
N LEU A 214 14.13 -21.68 -1.57
CA LEU A 214 14.39 -21.58 -3.01
C LEU A 214 15.30 -22.70 -3.50
N LYS A 215 16.39 -22.98 -2.79
CA LYS A 215 17.31 -24.07 -3.09
C LYS A 215 16.64 -25.43 -2.99
N LYS A 216 15.91 -25.70 -1.89
CA LYS A 216 15.19 -26.95 -1.65
C LYS A 216 14.16 -27.26 -2.74
N ASN A 217 13.50 -26.25 -3.26
CA ASN A 217 12.47 -26.39 -4.29
C ASN A 217 13.02 -26.23 -5.72
N SER A 218 14.34 -26.06 -5.88
CA SER A 218 15.03 -25.90 -7.18
C SER A 218 14.48 -24.72 -8.00
N ILE A 219 14.07 -23.61 -7.35
CA ILE A 219 13.52 -22.44 -8.02
C ILE A 219 14.66 -21.59 -8.59
N GLN A 220 14.61 -21.31 -9.89
CA GLN A 220 15.48 -20.31 -10.52
C GLN A 220 14.98 -18.90 -10.15
N TYR A 221 15.85 -18.06 -9.57
CA TYR A 221 15.45 -16.75 -9.13
C TYR A 221 16.52 -15.67 -9.34
N ILE A 222 16.05 -14.42 -9.41
CA ILE A 222 16.87 -13.21 -9.30
C ILE A 222 16.31 -12.37 -8.15
N ASN A 223 17.18 -11.80 -7.33
CA ASN A 223 16.77 -10.94 -6.23
C ASN A 223 17.29 -9.52 -6.40
N TYR A 224 16.42 -8.55 -6.25
CA TYR A 224 16.75 -7.13 -6.24
C TYR A 224 16.34 -6.50 -4.92
N TYR A 225 17.08 -5.46 -4.52
CA TYR A 225 16.82 -4.69 -3.32
C TYR A 225 17.05 -3.20 -3.58
N ASN A 226 16.22 -2.33 -2.98
CA ASN A 226 16.31 -0.87 -3.11
C ASN A 226 16.31 -0.34 -4.55
N LEU A 227 15.41 -0.82 -5.38
CA LEU A 227 15.28 -0.34 -6.75
C LEU A 227 14.74 1.08 -6.81
N SER A 228 15.25 1.87 -7.77
CA SER A 228 14.61 3.12 -8.16
C SER A 228 13.26 2.86 -8.85
N GLN A 229 12.39 3.86 -8.93
CA GLN A 229 11.09 3.73 -9.60
C GLN A 229 11.23 3.32 -11.07
N ALA A 230 12.25 3.85 -11.78
CA ALA A 230 12.51 3.48 -13.17
C ALA A 230 12.89 2.01 -13.31
N VAL A 231 13.79 1.51 -12.44
CA VAL A 231 14.19 0.09 -12.46
C VAL A 231 13.05 -0.82 -12.01
N MET A 232 12.18 -0.36 -11.09
CA MET A 232 10.97 -1.10 -10.73
C MET A 232 10.03 -1.23 -11.94
N PHE A 233 9.82 -0.15 -12.69
CA PHE A 233 9.02 -0.18 -13.92
C PHE A 233 9.60 -1.16 -14.95
N GLU A 234 10.93 -1.21 -15.12
CA GLU A 234 11.56 -2.22 -15.97
C GLU A 234 11.27 -3.66 -15.53
N GLN A 235 11.15 -3.94 -14.22
CA GLN A 235 10.80 -5.28 -13.75
C GLN A 235 9.36 -5.65 -14.14
N TYR A 236 8.42 -4.70 -14.07
CA TYR A 236 7.07 -4.91 -14.60
C TYR A 236 7.07 -5.13 -16.12
N GLN A 237 7.90 -4.42 -16.88
CA GLN A 237 8.02 -4.63 -18.33
C GLN A 237 8.54 -6.03 -18.69
N LYS A 238 9.48 -6.55 -17.91
CA LYS A 238 10.16 -7.84 -18.15
C LYS A 238 9.35 -9.04 -17.66
N CYS A 239 8.48 -8.90 -16.67
CA CYS A 239 7.71 -10.04 -16.16
C CYS A 239 6.58 -10.44 -17.12
N ASP A 240 6.14 -11.67 -16.99
CA ASP A 240 4.93 -12.22 -17.62
C ASP A 240 3.77 -12.18 -16.63
N ILE A 241 4.04 -12.54 -15.38
CA ILE A 241 3.04 -12.65 -14.31
C ILE A 241 3.50 -11.83 -13.11
N LEU A 242 2.63 -10.97 -12.60
CA LEU A 242 2.79 -10.45 -11.23
C LEU A 242 2.17 -11.44 -10.24
N SER A 243 2.97 -11.89 -9.27
CA SER A 243 2.48 -12.64 -8.10
C SER A 243 2.34 -11.70 -6.89
N PHE A 244 1.11 -11.37 -6.52
CA PHE A 244 0.80 -10.52 -5.37
C PHE A 244 -0.20 -11.20 -4.42
N ILE A 245 0.17 -12.38 -3.91
CA ILE A 245 -0.65 -13.28 -3.08
C ILE A 245 -0.55 -12.95 -1.58
N SER A 246 -0.57 -11.68 -1.25
CA SER A 246 -0.47 -11.20 0.14
C SER A 246 -1.62 -11.71 1.00
N THR A 247 -1.35 -11.93 2.29
CA THR A 247 -2.38 -12.30 3.27
C THR A 247 -3.14 -11.09 3.81
N PHE A 248 -2.58 -9.90 3.68
CA PHE A 248 -3.19 -8.64 4.10
C PHE A 248 -2.55 -7.45 3.37
N GLU A 249 -3.39 -6.56 2.83
CA GLU A 249 -3.00 -5.27 2.26
C GLU A 249 -4.08 -4.21 2.53
N GLY A 250 -3.67 -2.94 2.58
CA GLY A 250 -4.62 -1.82 2.64
C GLY A 250 -5.19 -1.46 1.27
N PHE A 251 -4.41 -1.67 0.19
CA PHE A 251 -4.84 -1.44 -1.20
C PHE A 251 -4.31 -2.53 -2.12
N GLY A 252 -3.06 -2.49 -2.53
CA GLY A 252 -2.47 -3.42 -3.49
C GLY A 252 -1.95 -2.69 -4.73
N MET A 253 -1.13 -1.66 -4.55
CA MET A 253 -0.52 -0.89 -5.64
C MET A 253 0.08 -1.77 -6.75
N PRO A 254 0.84 -2.85 -6.43
CA PRO A 254 1.40 -3.71 -7.47
C PRO A 254 0.38 -4.27 -8.46
N ILE A 255 -0.85 -4.51 -8.04
CA ILE A 255 -1.91 -5.02 -8.93
C ILE A 255 -2.20 -4.01 -10.03
N ILE A 256 -2.49 -2.76 -9.67
CA ILE A 256 -2.81 -1.72 -10.66
C ILE A 256 -1.60 -1.29 -11.47
N GLU A 257 -0.38 -1.38 -10.91
CA GLU A 257 0.87 -1.14 -11.63
C GLU A 257 1.07 -2.19 -12.73
N ALA A 258 0.90 -3.49 -12.42
CA ALA A 258 1.00 -4.57 -13.38
C ALA A 258 -0.08 -4.49 -14.47
N ASN A 259 -1.34 -4.28 -14.08
CA ASN A 259 -2.45 -4.10 -15.04
C ASN A 259 -2.21 -2.92 -15.98
N SER A 260 -1.64 -1.80 -15.47
CA SER A 260 -1.31 -0.64 -16.30
C SER A 260 -0.19 -0.90 -17.31
N VAL A 261 0.65 -1.91 -17.06
CA VAL A 261 1.72 -2.36 -17.97
C VAL A 261 1.27 -3.55 -18.84
N GLU A 262 -0.01 -3.95 -18.72
CA GLU A 262 -0.59 -5.11 -19.42
C GLU A 262 0.09 -6.43 -19.04
N ARG A 263 0.28 -6.67 -17.74
CA ARG A 263 0.80 -7.94 -17.23
C ARG A 263 -0.28 -8.72 -16.52
N VAL A 264 -0.25 -10.04 -16.71
CA VAL A 264 -1.17 -10.95 -16.01
C VAL A 264 -0.90 -10.90 -14.51
N VAL A 265 -1.98 -10.90 -13.72
CA VAL A 265 -1.90 -10.81 -12.27
C VAL A 265 -2.50 -12.04 -11.62
N ILE A 266 -1.75 -12.66 -10.70
CA ILE A 266 -2.29 -13.59 -9.72
C ILE A 266 -2.25 -12.93 -8.34
N THR A 267 -3.39 -12.87 -7.67
CA THR A 267 -3.47 -12.19 -6.38
C THR A 267 -4.40 -12.92 -5.41
N SER A 268 -4.40 -12.47 -4.15
CA SER A 268 -5.19 -13.07 -3.09
C SER A 268 -6.68 -12.72 -3.20
N ASN A 269 -7.53 -13.66 -2.85
CA ASN A 269 -8.98 -13.43 -2.66
C ASN A 269 -9.33 -12.75 -1.32
N LEU A 270 -8.34 -12.19 -0.60
CA LEU A 270 -8.50 -11.59 0.71
C LEU A 270 -8.22 -10.07 0.71
N SER A 271 -8.67 -9.42 1.78
CA SER A 271 -8.40 -8.01 2.08
C SER A 271 -8.92 -7.07 0.97
N SER A 272 -8.10 -6.12 0.51
CA SER A 272 -8.44 -5.18 -0.57
C SER A 272 -8.13 -5.72 -1.97
N MET A 273 -7.40 -6.84 -2.09
CA MET A 273 -6.93 -7.34 -3.37
C MET A 273 -8.06 -7.64 -4.37
N PRO A 274 -9.18 -8.32 -4.00
CA PRO A 274 -10.28 -8.53 -4.93
C PRO A 274 -10.92 -7.22 -5.44
N GLU A 275 -11.09 -6.25 -4.54
CA GLU A 275 -11.64 -4.92 -4.89
C GLU A 275 -10.73 -4.18 -5.90
N VAL A 276 -9.42 -4.26 -5.70
CA VAL A 276 -8.43 -3.55 -6.52
C VAL A 276 -8.18 -4.26 -7.85
N ALA A 277 -8.24 -5.59 -7.85
CA ALA A 277 -8.06 -6.40 -9.04
C ALA A 277 -9.26 -6.35 -10.00
N GLY A 278 -10.48 -6.20 -9.47
CA GLY A 278 -11.68 -6.37 -10.28
C GLY A 278 -11.68 -7.74 -10.98
N ASP A 279 -11.99 -7.72 -12.28
CA ASP A 279 -11.99 -8.94 -13.13
C ASP A 279 -10.63 -9.20 -13.79
N ALA A 280 -9.62 -8.32 -13.56
CA ALA A 280 -8.34 -8.34 -14.26
C ALA A 280 -7.24 -9.11 -13.49
N ALA A 281 -7.61 -10.15 -12.73
CA ALA A 281 -6.63 -11.00 -12.05
C ALA A 281 -7.18 -12.40 -11.72
N CYS A 282 -6.29 -13.38 -11.66
CA CYS A 282 -6.59 -14.69 -11.10
C CYS A 282 -6.56 -14.58 -9.57
N LEU A 283 -7.71 -14.83 -8.91
CA LEU A 283 -7.85 -14.80 -7.46
C LEU A 283 -7.61 -16.17 -6.85
N VAL A 284 -6.75 -16.24 -5.83
CA VAL A 284 -6.40 -17.49 -5.13
C VAL A 284 -6.46 -17.32 -3.61
N ASN A 285 -6.68 -18.41 -2.88
CA ASN A 285 -6.53 -18.45 -1.44
C ASN A 285 -5.04 -18.41 -1.05
N PRO A 286 -4.54 -17.33 -0.43
CA PRO A 286 -3.11 -17.20 -0.11
C PRO A 286 -2.63 -18.17 0.98
N TYR A 287 -3.54 -18.88 1.65
CA TYR A 287 -3.20 -19.88 2.66
C TYR A 287 -3.13 -21.30 2.12
N ASP A 288 -3.56 -21.52 0.88
CA ASP A 288 -3.56 -22.83 0.22
C ASP A 288 -2.53 -22.87 -0.92
N VAL A 289 -1.47 -23.65 -0.71
CA VAL A 289 -0.37 -23.80 -1.69
C VAL A 289 -0.87 -24.43 -2.99
N ASN A 290 -1.83 -25.37 -2.91
CA ASN A 290 -2.38 -26.03 -4.09
C ASN A 290 -3.25 -25.06 -4.90
N ASP A 291 -4.04 -24.23 -4.25
CA ASP A 291 -4.84 -23.22 -4.93
C ASP A 291 -3.96 -22.19 -5.64
N ILE A 292 -2.86 -21.74 -4.99
CA ILE A 292 -1.86 -20.87 -5.61
C ILE A 292 -1.27 -21.54 -6.85
N LYS A 293 -0.84 -22.83 -6.73
CA LYS A 293 -0.27 -23.58 -7.84
C LYS A 293 -1.26 -23.76 -8.99
N ASN A 294 -2.51 -24.08 -8.69
CA ASN A 294 -3.57 -24.22 -9.69
C ASN A 294 -3.84 -22.88 -10.41
N GLY A 295 -3.77 -21.74 -9.69
CA GLY A 295 -3.85 -20.42 -10.29
C GLY A 295 -2.74 -20.15 -11.30
N PHE A 296 -1.50 -20.52 -11.01
CA PHE A 296 -0.39 -20.44 -11.99
C PHE A 296 -0.62 -21.36 -13.18
N ASN A 297 -0.99 -22.63 -12.95
CA ASN A 297 -1.27 -23.58 -14.02
C ASN A 297 -2.38 -23.07 -14.95
N LYS A 298 -3.44 -22.47 -14.39
CA LYS A 298 -4.51 -21.88 -15.17
C LYS A 298 -4.00 -20.77 -16.08
N ILE A 299 -3.19 -19.84 -15.55
CA ILE A 299 -2.62 -18.72 -16.32
C ILE A 299 -1.67 -19.24 -17.42
N ILE A 300 -0.83 -20.22 -17.11
CA ILE A 300 0.21 -20.72 -18.05
C ILE A 300 -0.40 -21.53 -19.18
N ASN A 301 -1.48 -22.26 -18.91
CA ASN A 301 -2.17 -23.13 -19.89
C ASN A 301 -3.41 -22.47 -20.54
N ASP A 302 -3.63 -21.18 -20.28
CA ASP A 302 -4.72 -20.43 -20.91
C ASP A 302 -4.28 -20.01 -22.32
N ASP A 303 -4.92 -20.56 -23.35
CA ASP A 303 -4.59 -20.31 -24.75
C ASP A 303 -5.07 -18.93 -25.27
N GLY A 304 -5.43 -18.00 -24.37
CA GLY A 304 -5.77 -16.65 -24.73
C GLY A 304 -6.92 -16.02 -24.15
#